data_6bdf7d092fae3a60c3f8832a3bef2c51
#
_entry.id   6bdf7d092fae3a60c3f8832a3bef2c51
#
_cell.length_a   1.000
_cell.length_b   1.000
_cell.length_c   1.000
_cell.angle_alpha   90.00
_cell.angle_beta   90.00
_cell.angle_gamma   90.00
#
_symmetry.space_group_name_H-M   'P 1'
#
loop_
_entity.id
_entity.type
_entity.pdbx_description
1 polymer ?
#
loop_
_entity_poly.entity_id
_entity_poly.type
_entity_poly.pdbx_seq_one_letter_code
_entity_poly.pdbx_strand_id
1 'polypeptide(L)'
;MPSKNTKFYSLILMIADFTVLIMAFGLAYVVRVQYDHRPLVSQIYAVEYFRTFLLIAPFWILIFVSLGLYQANIYNRRLVEWGKIAIGTFIGILLIIGWEYVTGKHIFPARLVAAYGFGASFVLVLVEREFLRLVRSWLFYRNWGTSRVLIIGDSDATRDIADNLSDTYHSGYKIVAIAGPKKVIPPGLEVAHFTSVDRALEKIKELRITTIIQTDLYDSSERNQRILGAAQINHISYNFIPGEPEFYTGKNTIDIFLGYPMISVSQTPLIGWGGIFKRLFDLFATSIIVIILSPVFLLLIVLQKIFNPGPIFFAHKRLTRYSQPFGMLKFRSMRPEFGSKDAVQDFKDMGRRDLAAEYEKNRKILSCPDPRITTFGHFLRRTSLDELPQLFNVIKGELSLVGPRPIEPIELPRYKDRGALLLSVQSGVTGLWQVSGRNDLSFEQRVELELYYAQNWSFWLDLKIMLKTPGALLKRRGVPQAKVQDGK
;
A
#
# COMPACT_ATOMS: atom_id res chain seq x y z
N MET A 1 -9.10 -10.12 -10.52
CA MET A 1 -7.95 -10.34 -9.62
C MET A 1 -7.02 -9.14 -9.68
N PRO A 2 -6.65 -8.46 -8.60
CA PRO A 2 -5.79 -7.29 -8.68
C PRO A 2 -4.32 -7.70 -8.68
N SER A 3 -3.74 -7.88 -9.86
CA SER A 3 -2.28 -7.87 -10.01
C SER A 3 -1.73 -6.45 -9.76
N LYS A 4 -0.41 -6.30 -9.52
CA LYS A 4 0.24 -4.97 -9.45
C LYS A 4 -0.13 -4.10 -10.65
N ASN A 5 -0.30 -4.70 -11.81
CA ASN A 5 -0.60 -4.05 -13.09
C ASN A 5 -2.05 -3.57 -13.19
N THR A 6 -3.00 -4.24 -12.53
CA THR A 6 -4.41 -3.81 -12.47
C THR A 6 -4.57 -2.48 -11.75
N LYS A 7 -3.72 -2.22 -10.75
CA LYS A 7 -3.74 -0.97 -9.96
C LYS A 7 -3.26 0.22 -10.78
N PHE A 8 -2.18 0.02 -11.52
CA PHE A 8 -1.65 1.04 -12.41
C PHE A 8 -2.66 1.39 -13.50
N TYR A 9 -3.33 0.37 -14.05
CA TYR A 9 -4.41 0.57 -15.00
C TYR A 9 -5.60 1.34 -14.39
N SER A 10 -6.02 1.02 -13.16
CA SER A 10 -7.08 1.78 -12.46
C SER A 10 -6.71 3.25 -12.23
N LEU A 11 -5.43 3.54 -11.95
CA LEU A 11 -4.94 4.92 -11.82
C LEU A 11 -4.98 5.66 -13.16
N ILE A 12 -4.54 4.99 -14.24
CA ILE A 12 -4.63 5.54 -15.59
C ILE A 12 -6.08 5.88 -15.94
N LEU A 13 -7.02 4.95 -15.69
CA LEU A 13 -8.44 5.19 -15.90
C LEU A 13 -8.95 6.40 -15.12
N MET A 14 -8.56 6.54 -13.86
CA MET A 14 -9.01 7.69 -13.04
C MET A 14 -8.51 9.03 -13.60
N ILE A 15 -7.26 9.07 -14.06
CA ILE A 15 -6.68 10.27 -14.68
C ILE A 15 -7.34 10.54 -16.04
N ALA A 16 -7.59 9.51 -16.83
CA ALA A 16 -8.24 9.61 -18.12
C ALA A 16 -9.70 10.08 -17.99
N ASP A 17 -10.48 9.48 -17.08
CA ASP A 17 -11.84 9.93 -16.76
C ASP A 17 -11.86 11.41 -16.33
N PHE A 18 -10.93 11.82 -15.46
CA PHE A 18 -10.83 13.22 -15.04
C PHE A 18 -10.59 14.15 -16.24
N THR A 19 -9.66 13.79 -17.10
CA THR A 19 -9.35 14.57 -18.32
C THR A 19 -10.54 14.60 -19.27
N VAL A 20 -11.18 13.45 -19.50
CA VAL A 20 -12.32 13.32 -20.41
C VAL A 20 -13.54 14.09 -19.89
N LEU A 21 -13.80 14.09 -18.58
CA LEU A 21 -14.86 14.91 -17.99
C LEU A 21 -14.64 16.40 -18.25
N ILE A 22 -13.43 16.89 -18.06
CA ILE A 22 -13.08 18.30 -18.38
C ILE A 22 -13.31 18.59 -19.85
N MET A 23 -12.86 17.70 -20.75
CA MET A 23 -13.07 17.84 -22.19
C MET A 23 -14.55 17.80 -22.57
N ALA A 24 -15.34 16.92 -21.96
CA ALA A 24 -16.77 16.80 -22.22
C ALA A 24 -17.54 18.09 -21.90
N PHE A 25 -17.22 18.71 -20.75
CA PHE A 25 -17.84 19.96 -20.37
C PHE A 25 -17.31 21.16 -21.18
N GLY A 26 -16.03 21.13 -21.57
CA GLY A 26 -15.49 22.07 -22.53
C GLY A 26 -16.23 22.02 -23.88
N LEU A 27 -16.45 20.80 -24.37
CA LEU A 27 -17.21 20.57 -25.59
C LEU A 27 -18.67 21.06 -25.46
N ALA A 28 -19.32 20.73 -24.34
CA ALA A 28 -20.68 21.17 -24.05
C ALA A 28 -20.81 22.72 -24.04
N TYR A 29 -19.80 23.40 -23.45
CA TYR A 29 -19.74 24.85 -23.45
C TYR A 29 -19.59 25.40 -24.88
N VAL A 30 -18.64 24.88 -25.65
CA VAL A 30 -18.41 25.31 -27.02
C VAL A 30 -19.63 25.11 -27.91
N VAL A 31 -20.23 23.91 -27.85
CA VAL A 31 -21.44 23.60 -28.64
C VAL A 31 -22.56 24.56 -28.28
N ARG A 32 -22.76 24.86 -26.99
CA ARG A 32 -23.86 25.70 -26.54
C ARG A 32 -23.62 27.19 -26.84
N VAL A 33 -22.40 27.68 -26.72
CA VAL A 33 -22.10 29.11 -26.87
C VAL A 33 -21.85 29.49 -28.32
N GLN A 34 -21.23 28.61 -29.12
CA GLN A 34 -20.83 28.93 -30.48
C GLN A 34 -21.84 28.44 -31.55
N TYR A 35 -22.47 27.26 -31.32
CA TYR A 35 -23.29 26.63 -32.36
C TYR A 35 -24.80 26.66 -32.05
N ASP A 36 -25.21 26.79 -30.79
CA ASP A 36 -26.62 26.86 -30.44
C ASP A 36 -27.05 28.34 -30.27
N HIS A 37 -27.85 28.84 -31.21
CA HIS A 37 -28.28 30.24 -31.26
C HIS A 37 -29.38 30.63 -30.28
N ARG A 38 -29.79 29.75 -29.37
CA ARG A 38 -30.80 30.05 -28.34
C ARG A 38 -30.23 31.05 -27.31
N PRO A 39 -31.11 31.91 -26.71
CA PRO A 39 -30.64 32.92 -25.74
C PRO A 39 -29.92 32.29 -24.56
N LEU A 40 -28.84 32.93 -24.13
CA LEU A 40 -28.09 32.55 -22.90
C LEU A 40 -28.73 33.17 -21.68
N VAL A 41 -28.77 32.47 -20.57
CA VAL A 41 -29.30 32.94 -19.27
C VAL A 41 -28.35 33.93 -18.63
N SER A 42 -27.04 33.71 -18.75
CA SER A 42 -25.99 34.57 -18.22
C SER A 42 -24.75 34.52 -19.15
N GLN A 43 -23.99 35.61 -19.18
CA GLN A 43 -22.68 35.59 -19.81
C GLN A 43 -21.65 35.07 -18.77
N ILE A 44 -21.15 33.85 -19.00
CA ILE A 44 -20.09 33.27 -18.20
C ILE A 44 -18.85 33.14 -19.08
N TYR A 45 -17.75 33.72 -18.63
CA TYR A 45 -16.49 33.61 -19.34
C TYR A 45 -15.92 32.17 -19.28
N ALA A 46 -15.35 31.70 -20.38
CA ALA A 46 -14.80 30.34 -20.47
C ALA A 46 -13.81 30.02 -19.34
N VAL A 47 -12.98 30.97 -18.93
CA VAL A 47 -11.98 30.81 -17.88
C VAL A 47 -12.65 30.53 -16.52
N GLU A 48 -13.72 31.26 -16.18
CA GLU A 48 -14.45 31.06 -14.93
C GLU A 48 -15.19 29.72 -14.93
N TYR A 49 -15.77 29.36 -16.05
CA TYR A 49 -16.42 28.06 -16.26
C TYR A 49 -15.44 26.90 -16.05
N PHE A 50 -14.28 26.93 -16.72
CA PHE A 50 -13.26 25.90 -16.57
C PHE A 50 -12.69 25.84 -15.15
N ARG A 51 -12.43 27.00 -14.52
CA ARG A 51 -11.91 27.04 -13.15
C ARG A 51 -12.90 26.39 -12.16
N THR A 52 -14.19 26.71 -12.29
CA THR A 52 -15.22 26.13 -11.43
C THR A 52 -15.33 24.62 -11.65
N PHE A 53 -15.33 24.21 -12.92
CA PHE A 53 -15.42 22.80 -13.27
C PHE A 53 -14.20 21.99 -12.77
N LEU A 54 -13.00 22.57 -12.85
CA LEU A 54 -11.78 21.95 -12.33
C LEU A 54 -11.85 21.70 -10.81
N LEU A 55 -12.53 22.58 -10.07
CA LEU A 55 -12.75 22.40 -8.62
C LEU A 55 -13.77 21.30 -8.30
N ILE A 56 -14.76 21.09 -9.17
CA ILE A 56 -15.84 20.13 -8.96
C ILE A 56 -15.47 18.74 -9.49
N ALA A 57 -14.68 18.65 -10.54
CA ALA A 57 -14.31 17.38 -11.19
C ALA A 57 -13.72 16.32 -10.22
N PRO A 58 -12.89 16.64 -9.20
CA PRO A 58 -12.44 15.67 -8.21
C PRO A 58 -13.60 14.99 -7.45
N PHE A 59 -14.65 15.74 -7.11
CA PHE A 59 -15.83 15.18 -6.43
C PHE A 59 -16.60 14.23 -7.35
N TRP A 60 -16.61 14.52 -8.65
CA TRP A 60 -17.20 13.60 -9.63
C TRP A 60 -16.41 12.28 -9.73
N ILE A 61 -15.10 12.35 -9.71
CA ILE A 61 -14.27 11.14 -9.64
C ILE A 61 -14.55 10.35 -8.36
N LEU A 62 -14.81 11.00 -7.21
CA LEU A 62 -15.22 10.31 -5.99
C LEU A 62 -16.56 9.55 -6.15
N ILE A 63 -17.51 10.09 -6.94
CA ILE A 63 -18.74 9.37 -7.28
C ILE A 63 -18.39 8.10 -8.08
N PHE A 64 -17.51 8.18 -9.08
CA PHE A 64 -17.06 7.03 -9.85
C PHE A 64 -16.34 5.98 -8.99
N VAL A 65 -15.52 6.42 -8.03
CA VAL A 65 -14.88 5.55 -7.03
C VAL A 65 -15.94 4.83 -6.19
N SER A 66 -16.95 5.55 -5.67
CA SER A 66 -18.01 4.99 -4.81
C SER A 66 -18.87 3.96 -5.54
N LEU A 67 -19.10 4.15 -6.85
CA LEU A 67 -19.77 3.20 -7.72
C LEU A 67 -18.89 1.98 -8.08
N GLY A 68 -17.62 1.98 -7.67
CA GLY A 68 -16.69 0.89 -7.92
C GLY A 68 -16.23 0.79 -9.38
N LEU A 69 -16.24 1.89 -10.16
CA LEU A 69 -15.80 1.93 -11.55
C LEU A 69 -14.30 1.65 -11.75
N TYR A 70 -13.51 1.71 -10.66
CA TYR A 70 -12.06 1.44 -10.69
C TYR A 70 -11.70 0.09 -10.03
N GLN A 71 -12.69 -0.76 -9.77
CA GLN A 71 -12.47 -2.11 -9.26
C GLN A 71 -12.09 -3.07 -10.39
N ALA A 72 -11.21 -4.03 -10.08
CA ALA A 72 -10.70 -4.98 -11.09
C ALA A 72 -11.80 -5.79 -11.80
N ASN A 73 -12.88 -6.11 -11.09
CA ASN A 73 -13.94 -6.98 -11.57
C ASN A 73 -14.88 -6.29 -12.57
N ILE A 74 -14.93 -4.94 -12.57
CA ILE A 74 -15.85 -4.19 -13.43
C ILE A 74 -15.46 -4.31 -14.91
N TYR A 75 -14.14 -4.42 -15.19
CA TYR A 75 -13.61 -4.43 -16.55
C TYR A 75 -14.09 -5.63 -17.40
N ASN A 76 -14.55 -6.70 -16.76
CA ASN A 76 -15.04 -7.90 -17.41
C ASN A 76 -16.58 -7.87 -17.61
N ARG A 77 -17.28 -6.85 -17.07
CA ARG A 77 -18.75 -6.76 -17.10
C ARG A 77 -19.19 -5.47 -17.80
N ARG A 78 -19.05 -5.41 -19.12
CA ARG A 78 -19.31 -4.21 -19.94
C ARG A 78 -20.62 -3.51 -19.64
N LEU A 79 -21.74 -4.25 -19.68
CA LEU A 79 -23.07 -3.67 -19.47
C LEU A 79 -23.23 -3.07 -18.05
N VAL A 80 -22.65 -3.70 -17.04
CA VAL A 80 -22.66 -3.19 -15.67
C VAL A 80 -21.81 -1.93 -15.56
N GLU A 81 -20.65 -1.89 -16.22
CA GLU A 81 -19.79 -0.71 -16.30
C GLU A 81 -20.53 0.47 -16.97
N TRP A 82 -21.13 0.25 -18.12
CA TRP A 82 -21.91 1.28 -18.83
C TRP A 82 -23.06 1.83 -17.99
N GLY A 83 -23.81 0.95 -17.30
CA GLY A 83 -24.86 1.36 -16.38
C GLY A 83 -24.34 2.23 -15.22
N LYS A 84 -23.20 1.85 -14.65
CA LYS A 84 -22.56 2.64 -13.58
C LYS A 84 -22.01 3.98 -14.09
N ILE A 85 -21.49 4.05 -15.31
CA ILE A 85 -21.06 5.30 -15.93
C ILE A 85 -22.27 6.22 -16.13
N ALA A 86 -23.39 5.70 -16.64
CA ALA A 86 -24.62 6.47 -16.79
C ALA A 86 -25.12 7.03 -15.45
N ILE A 87 -25.18 6.20 -14.41
CA ILE A 87 -25.57 6.62 -13.05
C ILE A 87 -24.59 7.66 -12.51
N GLY A 88 -23.29 7.42 -12.64
CA GLY A 88 -22.26 8.31 -12.11
C GLY A 88 -22.22 9.67 -12.81
N THR A 89 -22.41 9.70 -14.13
CA THR A 89 -22.53 10.96 -14.89
C THR A 89 -23.81 11.70 -14.52
N PHE A 90 -24.94 11.01 -14.33
CA PHE A 90 -26.18 11.62 -13.88
C PHE A 90 -26.04 12.23 -12.46
N ILE A 91 -25.50 11.48 -11.49
CA ILE A 91 -25.27 12.00 -10.14
C ILE A 91 -24.31 13.20 -10.15
N GLY A 92 -23.26 13.15 -10.97
CA GLY A 92 -22.31 14.26 -11.11
C GLY A 92 -22.96 15.54 -11.61
N ILE A 93 -23.89 15.47 -12.56
CA ILE A 93 -24.68 16.63 -13.00
C ILE A 93 -25.57 17.16 -11.91
N LEU A 94 -26.25 16.28 -11.18
CA LEU A 94 -27.08 16.69 -10.04
C LEU A 94 -26.25 17.38 -8.96
N LEU A 95 -25.00 16.96 -8.74
CA LEU A 95 -24.07 17.62 -7.83
C LEU A 95 -23.77 19.05 -8.27
N ILE A 96 -23.53 19.29 -9.57
CA ILE A 96 -23.26 20.63 -10.09
C ILE A 96 -24.51 21.52 -9.98
N ILE A 97 -25.67 21.00 -10.35
CA ILE A 97 -26.96 21.73 -10.22
C ILE A 97 -27.23 22.08 -8.74
N GLY A 98 -27.00 21.12 -7.84
CA GLY A 98 -27.14 21.32 -6.41
C GLY A 98 -26.17 22.39 -5.86
N TRP A 99 -24.91 22.38 -6.33
CA TRP A 99 -23.92 23.40 -5.99
C TRP A 99 -24.33 24.78 -6.48
N GLU A 100 -24.82 24.90 -7.72
CA GLU A 100 -25.35 26.14 -8.29
C GLU A 100 -26.50 26.69 -7.42
N TYR A 101 -27.43 25.81 -7.04
CA TYR A 101 -28.57 26.17 -6.20
C TYR A 101 -28.16 26.68 -4.81
N VAL A 102 -27.21 25.99 -4.14
CA VAL A 102 -26.76 26.34 -2.79
C VAL A 102 -25.92 27.62 -2.78
N THR A 103 -25.07 27.82 -3.78
CA THR A 103 -24.16 28.97 -3.82
C THR A 103 -24.77 30.21 -4.46
N GLY A 104 -25.91 30.08 -5.13
CA GLY A 104 -26.53 31.15 -5.91
C GLY A 104 -25.71 31.63 -7.12
N LYS A 105 -24.58 30.92 -7.43
CA LYS A 105 -23.70 31.25 -8.55
C LYS A 105 -24.05 30.39 -9.76
N HIS A 106 -24.41 31.04 -10.87
CA HIS A 106 -24.62 30.34 -12.12
C HIS A 106 -23.32 29.75 -12.66
N ILE A 107 -23.25 28.41 -12.69
CA ILE A 107 -22.13 27.66 -13.29
C ILE A 107 -22.39 27.44 -14.77
N PHE A 108 -23.64 27.15 -15.11
CA PHE A 108 -24.02 26.91 -16.50
C PHE A 108 -24.51 28.19 -17.17
N PRO A 109 -23.92 28.60 -18.33
CA PRO A 109 -24.38 29.75 -19.09
C PRO A 109 -25.82 29.58 -19.65
N ALA A 110 -26.29 28.35 -19.70
CA ALA A 110 -27.65 28.00 -20.09
C ALA A 110 -28.02 26.59 -19.58
N ARG A 111 -29.31 26.34 -19.31
CA ARG A 111 -29.83 25.05 -18.80
C ARG A 111 -29.44 23.85 -19.69
N LEU A 112 -29.33 24.05 -21.01
CA LEU A 112 -28.98 23.01 -21.95
C LEU A 112 -27.51 22.56 -21.87
N VAL A 113 -26.62 23.34 -21.27
CA VAL A 113 -25.22 22.94 -21.07
C VAL A 113 -25.14 21.71 -20.16
N ALA A 114 -26.02 21.61 -19.15
CA ALA A 114 -26.11 20.43 -18.31
C ALA A 114 -26.50 19.17 -19.11
N ALA A 115 -27.47 19.31 -20.03
CA ALA A 115 -27.89 18.19 -20.89
C ALA A 115 -26.82 17.79 -21.89
N TYR A 116 -26.17 18.77 -22.54
CA TYR A 116 -25.03 18.50 -23.44
C TYR A 116 -23.84 17.93 -22.69
N GLY A 117 -23.55 18.43 -21.48
CA GLY A 117 -22.50 17.92 -20.59
C GLY A 117 -22.76 16.47 -20.17
N PHE A 118 -24.00 16.13 -19.85
CA PHE A 118 -24.38 14.74 -19.57
C PHE A 118 -24.13 13.82 -20.76
N GLY A 119 -24.69 14.16 -21.92
CA GLY A 119 -24.53 13.35 -23.13
C GLY A 119 -23.06 13.20 -23.53
N ALA A 120 -22.33 14.32 -23.55
CA ALA A 120 -20.90 14.34 -23.89
C ALA A 120 -20.07 13.54 -22.89
N SER A 121 -20.29 13.71 -21.57
CA SER A 121 -19.56 12.98 -20.53
C SER A 121 -19.84 11.47 -20.63
N PHE A 122 -21.08 11.07 -20.79
CA PHE A 122 -21.44 9.66 -20.93
C PHE A 122 -20.77 9.03 -22.17
N VAL A 123 -20.91 9.66 -23.33
CA VAL A 123 -20.37 9.12 -24.58
C VAL A 123 -18.84 9.11 -24.57
N LEU A 124 -18.21 10.22 -24.17
CA LEU A 124 -16.75 10.31 -24.19
C LEU A 124 -16.09 9.38 -23.17
N VAL A 125 -16.67 9.21 -21.97
CA VAL A 125 -16.15 8.23 -21.00
C VAL A 125 -16.33 6.81 -21.53
N LEU A 126 -17.42 6.47 -22.21
CA LEU A 126 -17.57 5.17 -22.85
C LEU A 126 -16.51 4.93 -23.94
N VAL A 127 -16.31 5.90 -24.81
CA VAL A 127 -15.31 5.81 -25.89
C VAL A 127 -13.90 5.65 -25.31
N GLU A 128 -13.57 6.44 -24.31
CA GLU A 128 -12.31 6.36 -23.57
C GLU A 128 -12.08 4.97 -22.97
N ARG A 129 -13.11 4.42 -22.30
CA ARG A 129 -13.04 3.09 -21.71
C ARG A 129 -12.80 1.99 -22.73
N GLU A 130 -13.51 2.02 -23.86
CA GLU A 130 -13.27 1.06 -24.92
C GLU A 130 -11.89 1.23 -25.57
N PHE A 131 -11.44 2.47 -25.76
CA PHE A 131 -10.10 2.74 -26.28
C PHE A 131 -9.00 2.21 -25.34
N LEU A 132 -9.08 2.51 -24.05
CA LEU A 132 -8.09 2.02 -23.08
C LEU A 132 -8.14 0.49 -22.94
N ARG A 133 -9.30 -0.14 -23.13
CA ARG A 133 -9.44 -1.59 -23.18
C ARG A 133 -8.70 -2.18 -24.40
N LEU A 134 -8.80 -1.56 -25.57
CA LEU A 134 -8.04 -1.96 -26.76
C LEU A 134 -6.53 -1.80 -26.55
N VAL A 135 -6.10 -0.67 -25.99
CA VAL A 135 -4.69 -0.44 -25.65
C VAL A 135 -4.17 -1.50 -24.68
N ARG A 136 -4.96 -1.82 -23.64
CA ARG A 136 -4.62 -2.86 -22.66
C ARG A 136 -4.47 -4.24 -23.31
N SER A 137 -5.40 -4.62 -24.17
CA SER A 137 -5.34 -5.90 -24.88
C SER A 137 -4.12 -5.99 -25.80
N TRP A 138 -3.79 -4.88 -26.47
CA TRP A 138 -2.60 -4.80 -27.30
C TRP A 138 -1.29 -4.92 -26.47
N LEU A 139 -1.23 -4.32 -25.27
CA LEU A 139 -0.12 -4.51 -24.34
C LEU A 139 0.02 -5.96 -23.88
N PHE A 140 -1.10 -6.64 -23.62
CA PHE A 140 -1.12 -8.07 -23.25
C PHE A 140 -0.59 -8.94 -24.38
N TYR A 141 -0.94 -8.64 -25.62
CA TYR A 141 -0.37 -9.32 -26.79
C TYR A 141 1.16 -9.23 -26.83
N ARG A 142 1.72 -8.11 -26.38
CA ARG A 142 3.16 -7.93 -26.25
C ARG A 142 3.75 -8.48 -24.93
N ASN A 143 3.01 -9.26 -24.20
CA ASN A 143 3.37 -9.77 -22.87
C ASN A 143 3.69 -8.66 -21.83
N TRP A 144 3.24 -7.42 -22.06
CA TRP A 144 3.40 -6.33 -21.12
C TRP A 144 2.20 -6.29 -20.16
N GLY A 145 2.49 -6.27 -18.85
CA GLY A 145 1.45 -6.19 -17.84
C GLY A 145 0.70 -7.51 -17.60
N THR A 146 1.10 -8.64 -18.18
CA THR A 146 0.50 -9.95 -17.95
C THR A 146 0.86 -10.50 -16.57
N SER A 147 -0.09 -11.18 -15.92
CA SER A 147 0.15 -11.94 -14.69
C SER A 147 0.64 -13.34 -15.01
N ARG A 148 1.82 -13.71 -14.48
CA ARG A 148 2.40 -15.04 -14.69
C ARG A 148 1.82 -16.02 -13.67
N VAL A 149 1.12 -17.04 -14.15
CA VAL A 149 0.30 -17.92 -13.32
C VAL A 149 0.90 -19.30 -13.18
N LEU A 150 0.93 -19.81 -11.93
CA LEU A 150 1.05 -21.21 -11.61
C LEU A 150 -0.34 -21.76 -11.26
N ILE A 151 -0.81 -22.76 -11.98
CA ILE A 151 -2.06 -23.46 -11.66
C ILE A 151 -1.69 -24.75 -10.92
N ILE A 152 -2.40 -25.03 -9.81
CA ILE A 152 -2.20 -26.22 -8.97
C ILE A 152 -3.54 -26.94 -8.86
N GLY A 153 -3.59 -28.19 -9.28
CA GLY A 153 -4.78 -29.02 -9.18
C GLY A 153 -4.76 -30.24 -10.10
N ASP A 154 -5.76 -31.10 -9.95
CA ASP A 154 -5.86 -32.40 -10.66
C ASP A 154 -7.24 -32.71 -11.25
N SER A 155 -8.21 -31.81 -11.07
CA SER A 155 -9.59 -31.93 -11.54
C SER A 155 -9.83 -31.39 -12.95
N ASP A 156 -11.01 -31.62 -13.47
CA ASP A 156 -11.45 -31.03 -14.75
C ASP A 156 -11.52 -29.49 -14.66
N ALA A 157 -11.82 -28.93 -13.48
CA ALA A 157 -11.79 -27.49 -13.27
C ALA A 157 -10.38 -26.89 -13.52
N THR A 158 -9.30 -27.63 -13.20
CA THR A 158 -7.92 -27.24 -13.53
C THR A 158 -7.75 -27.06 -15.02
N ARG A 159 -8.24 -28.05 -15.80
CA ARG A 159 -8.16 -28.04 -17.25
C ARG A 159 -8.99 -26.91 -17.86
N ASP A 160 -10.23 -26.73 -17.40
CA ASP A 160 -11.12 -25.68 -17.88
C ASP A 160 -10.53 -24.29 -17.64
N ILE A 161 -9.95 -24.05 -16.45
CA ILE A 161 -9.29 -22.79 -16.14
C ILE A 161 -8.02 -22.61 -16.99
N ALA A 162 -7.22 -23.67 -17.18
CA ALA A 162 -6.03 -23.59 -18.01
C ALA A 162 -6.39 -23.28 -19.47
N ASP A 163 -7.45 -23.89 -20.00
CA ASP A 163 -7.93 -23.67 -21.36
C ASP A 163 -8.42 -22.21 -21.55
N ASN A 164 -9.27 -21.74 -20.64
CA ASN A 164 -9.79 -20.37 -20.68
C ASN A 164 -8.71 -19.30 -20.45
N LEU A 165 -7.65 -19.59 -19.72
CA LEU A 165 -6.52 -18.66 -19.49
C LEU A 165 -5.45 -18.74 -20.58
N SER A 166 -5.51 -19.73 -21.47
CA SER A 166 -4.55 -19.90 -22.57
C SER A 166 -4.51 -18.70 -23.51
N ASP A 167 -5.67 -18.03 -23.71
CA ASP A 167 -5.75 -16.77 -24.43
C ASP A 167 -5.28 -15.60 -23.56
N THR A 168 -3.99 -15.34 -23.60
CA THR A 168 -3.34 -14.23 -22.87
C THR A 168 -3.86 -12.85 -23.30
N TYR A 169 -4.28 -12.70 -24.58
CA TYR A 169 -4.76 -11.43 -25.13
C TYR A 169 -6.01 -10.91 -24.43
N HIS A 170 -6.97 -11.79 -24.16
CA HIS A 170 -8.22 -11.42 -23.50
C HIS A 170 -8.13 -11.56 -21.97
N SER A 171 -7.42 -12.58 -21.48
CA SER A 171 -7.35 -12.87 -20.04
C SER A 171 -6.39 -11.95 -19.28
N GLY A 172 -5.30 -11.54 -19.92
CA GLY A 172 -4.18 -10.84 -19.25
C GLY A 172 -3.36 -11.76 -18.32
N TYR A 173 -3.61 -13.07 -18.38
CA TYR A 173 -2.86 -14.09 -17.66
C TYR A 173 -1.98 -14.88 -18.61
N LYS A 174 -0.75 -15.14 -18.21
CA LYS A 174 0.17 -16.04 -18.91
C LYS A 174 0.44 -17.25 -18.04
N ILE A 175 -0.07 -18.40 -18.42
CA ILE A 175 0.25 -19.63 -17.73
C ILE A 175 1.72 -19.95 -17.98
N VAL A 176 2.50 -20.08 -16.92
CA VAL A 176 3.94 -20.39 -16.99
C VAL A 176 4.25 -21.78 -16.45
N ALA A 177 3.38 -22.29 -15.55
CA ALA A 177 3.53 -23.63 -15.01
C ALA A 177 2.18 -24.21 -14.58
N ILE A 178 2.06 -25.52 -14.66
CA ILE A 178 0.96 -26.32 -14.12
C ILE A 178 1.55 -27.40 -13.23
N ALA A 179 1.07 -27.50 -11.98
CA ALA A 179 1.41 -28.55 -11.03
C ALA A 179 0.21 -29.49 -10.87
N GLY A 180 0.31 -30.68 -11.44
CA GLY A 180 -0.74 -31.69 -11.47
C GLY A 180 -0.45 -32.78 -12.48
N PRO A 181 -1.38 -33.73 -12.70
CA PRO A 181 -1.22 -34.80 -13.70
C PRO A 181 -1.27 -34.24 -15.13
N LYS A 182 -0.61 -34.92 -16.09
CA LYS A 182 -0.58 -34.46 -17.49
C LYS A 182 -1.96 -34.26 -18.12
N LYS A 183 -2.99 -35.00 -17.66
CA LYS A 183 -4.36 -34.94 -18.19
C LYS A 183 -5.01 -33.56 -18.07
N VAL A 184 -4.56 -32.72 -17.12
CA VAL A 184 -5.11 -31.38 -16.91
C VAL A 184 -4.48 -30.31 -17.79
N ILE A 185 -3.48 -30.66 -18.58
CA ILE A 185 -2.82 -29.70 -19.50
C ILE A 185 -3.62 -29.70 -20.81
N PRO A 186 -4.13 -28.55 -21.26
CA PRO A 186 -4.79 -28.42 -22.55
C PRO A 186 -3.86 -28.81 -23.72
N PRO A 187 -4.39 -29.44 -24.77
CA PRO A 187 -3.61 -29.77 -25.98
C PRO A 187 -3.02 -28.48 -26.61
N GLY A 188 -1.74 -28.52 -26.96
CA GLY A 188 -1.07 -27.35 -27.57
C GLY A 188 -0.57 -26.27 -26.63
N LEU A 189 -0.77 -26.41 -25.32
CA LEU A 189 -0.24 -25.46 -24.35
C LEU A 189 1.19 -25.82 -23.91
N GLU A 190 2.17 -25.03 -24.35
CA GLU A 190 3.57 -25.18 -23.94
C GLU A 190 3.84 -24.47 -22.63
N VAL A 191 3.87 -25.21 -21.51
CA VAL A 191 4.10 -24.70 -20.15
C VAL A 191 5.00 -25.66 -19.38
N ALA A 192 5.68 -25.14 -18.37
CA ALA A 192 6.43 -25.97 -17.43
C ALA A 192 5.45 -26.88 -16.65
N HIS A 193 5.70 -28.21 -16.73
CA HIS A 193 4.86 -29.21 -16.07
C HIS A 193 5.58 -29.79 -14.85
N PHE A 194 4.90 -29.78 -13.72
CA PHE A 194 5.39 -30.34 -12.46
C PHE A 194 4.41 -31.40 -11.96
N THR A 195 4.89 -32.59 -11.68
CA THR A 195 4.12 -33.66 -11.02
C THR A 195 4.07 -33.46 -9.49
N SER A 196 5.04 -32.70 -8.95
CA SER A 196 5.11 -32.37 -7.52
C SER A 196 4.89 -30.88 -7.33
N VAL A 197 4.00 -30.53 -6.39
CA VAL A 197 3.73 -29.14 -6.00
C VAL A 197 4.97 -28.52 -5.38
N ASP A 198 5.71 -29.23 -4.53
CA ASP A 198 6.88 -28.70 -3.86
C ASP A 198 7.95 -28.24 -4.88
N ARG A 199 8.18 -29.03 -5.94
CA ARG A 199 9.09 -28.62 -7.04
C ARG A 199 8.60 -27.40 -7.78
N ALA A 200 7.30 -27.25 -7.97
CA ALA A 200 6.73 -26.05 -8.60
C ALA A 200 6.90 -24.80 -7.70
N LEU A 201 6.73 -24.97 -6.39
CA LEU A 201 6.91 -23.88 -5.42
C LEU A 201 8.37 -23.41 -5.33
N GLU A 202 9.35 -24.30 -5.44
CA GLU A 202 10.78 -23.95 -5.51
C GLU A 202 11.13 -23.08 -6.73
N LYS A 203 10.41 -23.27 -7.84
CA LYS A 203 10.64 -22.56 -9.11
C LYS A 203 9.88 -21.22 -9.22
N ILE A 204 9.17 -20.77 -8.18
CA ILE A 204 8.39 -19.51 -8.18
C ILE A 204 9.24 -18.32 -8.65
N LYS A 205 10.44 -18.14 -8.10
CA LYS A 205 11.32 -17.02 -8.44
C LYS A 205 11.91 -17.14 -9.84
N GLU A 206 12.34 -18.32 -10.23
CA GLU A 206 12.93 -18.60 -11.55
C GLU A 206 11.91 -18.35 -12.66
N LEU A 207 10.69 -18.86 -12.49
CA LEU A 207 9.59 -18.69 -13.43
C LEU A 207 8.90 -17.32 -13.30
N ARG A 208 9.32 -16.48 -12.36
CA ARG A 208 8.74 -15.16 -12.08
C ARG A 208 7.22 -15.22 -11.90
N ILE A 209 6.73 -16.20 -11.16
CA ILE A 209 5.30 -16.37 -10.89
C ILE A 209 4.80 -15.18 -10.07
N THR A 210 3.66 -14.63 -10.45
CA THR A 210 3.01 -13.50 -9.75
C THR A 210 1.69 -13.91 -9.10
N THR A 211 1.13 -15.05 -9.53
CA THR A 211 -0.17 -15.51 -9.06
C THR A 211 -0.17 -17.05 -9.00
N ILE A 212 -0.66 -17.59 -7.90
CA ILE A 212 -1.01 -19.02 -7.78
C ILE A 212 -2.52 -19.13 -7.83
N ILE A 213 -3.02 -20.08 -8.64
CA ILE A 213 -4.42 -20.49 -8.68
C ILE A 213 -4.44 -21.97 -8.29
N GLN A 214 -4.98 -22.25 -7.11
CA GLN A 214 -5.22 -23.61 -6.65
C GLN A 214 -6.67 -23.97 -6.96
N THR A 215 -6.88 -24.91 -7.86
CA THR A 215 -8.22 -25.31 -8.31
C THR A 215 -8.83 -26.38 -7.43
N ASP A 216 -7.99 -27.17 -6.78
CA ASP A 216 -8.39 -28.24 -5.88
C ASP A 216 -7.64 -28.09 -4.54
N LEU A 217 -8.39 -28.01 -3.44
CA LEU A 217 -7.80 -28.09 -2.13
C LEU A 217 -7.44 -29.53 -1.81
N TYR A 218 -6.29 -29.72 -1.19
CA TYR A 218 -5.88 -31.03 -0.71
C TYR A 218 -6.54 -31.33 0.64
N ASP A 219 -6.83 -32.60 0.91
CA ASP A 219 -7.35 -33.06 2.22
C ASP A 219 -6.36 -32.73 3.36
N SER A 220 -5.06 -32.65 3.04
CA SER A 220 -4.03 -32.23 3.99
C SER A 220 -4.02 -30.71 4.15
N SER A 221 -4.50 -30.24 5.28
CA SER A 221 -4.41 -28.83 5.70
C SER A 221 -2.97 -28.30 5.67
N GLU A 222 -1.99 -29.12 6.03
CA GLU A 222 -0.57 -28.77 6.01
C GLU A 222 -0.07 -28.47 4.60
N ARG A 223 -0.51 -29.22 3.60
CA ARG A 223 -0.13 -29.02 2.20
C ARG A 223 -0.72 -27.74 1.64
N ASN A 224 -1.99 -27.43 1.95
CA ASN A 224 -2.62 -26.18 1.57
C ASN A 224 -1.95 -24.99 2.25
N GLN A 225 -1.59 -25.09 3.55
CA GLN A 225 -0.84 -24.06 4.27
C GLN A 225 0.56 -23.84 3.68
N ARG A 226 1.24 -24.88 3.20
CA ARG A 226 2.54 -24.76 2.52
C ARG A 226 2.41 -23.93 1.24
N ILE A 227 1.39 -24.15 0.43
CA ILE A 227 1.14 -23.40 -0.81
C ILE A 227 0.85 -21.94 -0.47
N LEU A 228 -0.03 -21.69 0.51
CA LEU A 228 -0.32 -20.35 0.99
C LEU A 228 0.93 -19.67 1.56
N GLY A 229 1.72 -20.37 2.38
CA GLY A 229 2.99 -19.87 2.93
C GLY A 229 4.00 -19.50 1.84
N ALA A 230 4.14 -20.33 0.81
CA ALA A 230 4.99 -20.04 -0.33
C ALA A 230 4.52 -18.77 -1.07
N ALA A 231 3.21 -18.59 -1.25
CA ALA A 231 2.66 -17.37 -1.84
C ALA A 231 2.93 -16.14 -0.97
N GLN A 232 2.82 -16.27 0.37
CA GLN A 232 3.09 -15.20 1.32
C GLN A 232 4.56 -14.79 1.34
N ILE A 233 5.47 -15.76 1.42
CA ILE A 233 6.92 -15.54 1.44
C ILE A 233 7.40 -14.84 0.15
N ASN A 234 6.84 -15.21 -1.00
CA ASN A 234 7.18 -14.61 -2.28
C ASN A 234 6.33 -13.37 -2.62
N HIS A 235 5.42 -12.95 -1.75
CA HIS A 235 4.53 -11.78 -1.95
C HIS A 235 3.74 -11.83 -3.26
N ILE A 236 3.24 -13.01 -3.62
CA ILE A 236 2.43 -13.25 -4.81
C ILE A 236 0.96 -13.47 -4.45
N SER A 237 0.07 -13.25 -5.41
CA SER A 237 -1.36 -13.45 -5.21
C SER A 237 -1.68 -14.94 -5.10
N TYR A 238 -2.50 -15.31 -4.13
CA TYR A 238 -3.01 -16.67 -3.98
C TYR A 238 -4.54 -16.66 -4.07
N ASN A 239 -5.04 -17.52 -4.92
CA ASN A 239 -6.47 -17.70 -5.16
C ASN A 239 -6.76 -19.20 -5.17
N PHE A 240 -7.89 -19.59 -4.60
CA PHE A 240 -8.30 -20.98 -4.63
C PHE A 240 -9.79 -21.12 -4.90
N ILE A 241 -10.19 -22.27 -5.42
CA ILE A 241 -11.58 -22.68 -5.58
C ILE A 241 -11.92 -23.55 -4.36
N PRO A 242 -12.91 -23.15 -3.54
CA PRO A 242 -13.32 -23.97 -2.41
C PRO A 242 -14.05 -25.23 -2.88
N GLY A 243 -13.59 -26.40 -2.44
CA GLY A 243 -14.28 -27.68 -2.66
C GLY A 243 -15.46 -27.85 -1.73
N GLU A 244 -15.21 -27.75 -0.44
CA GLU A 244 -16.21 -27.61 0.63
C GLU A 244 -16.00 -26.31 1.38
N PRO A 245 -16.98 -25.78 2.17
CA PRO A 245 -16.87 -24.47 2.79
C PRO A 245 -15.82 -24.46 3.90
N GLU A 246 -14.56 -24.40 3.55
CA GLU A 246 -13.48 -24.12 4.47
C GLU A 246 -13.40 -22.62 4.70
N PHE A 247 -13.77 -22.19 5.90
CA PHE A 247 -13.67 -20.80 6.32
C PHE A 247 -12.23 -20.47 6.70
N TYR A 248 -11.49 -19.83 5.79
CA TYR A 248 -10.23 -19.20 6.16
C TYR A 248 -10.48 -17.93 6.98
N THR A 249 -9.84 -17.84 8.14
CA THR A 249 -9.82 -16.64 8.97
C THR A 249 -8.98 -15.56 8.27
N GLY A 250 -9.65 -14.58 7.63
CA GLY A 250 -8.99 -13.47 6.93
C GLY A 250 -9.98 -12.63 6.12
N LYS A 251 -9.53 -11.49 5.60
CA LYS A 251 -10.31 -10.70 4.63
C LYS A 251 -10.26 -11.37 3.27
N ASN A 252 -11.23 -12.21 3.01
CA ASN A 252 -11.39 -12.92 1.75
C ASN A 252 -12.35 -12.15 0.84
N THR A 253 -12.02 -12.06 -0.44
CA THR A 253 -12.96 -11.59 -1.46
C THR A 253 -13.40 -12.79 -2.27
N ILE A 254 -14.71 -13.03 -2.29
CA ILE A 254 -15.31 -14.07 -3.13
C ILE A 254 -15.65 -13.44 -4.47
N ASP A 255 -15.19 -14.04 -5.54
CA ASP A 255 -15.48 -13.61 -6.91
C ASP A 255 -15.84 -14.84 -7.77
N ILE A 256 -16.62 -14.63 -8.82
CA ILE A 256 -16.88 -15.67 -9.80
C ILE A 256 -15.88 -15.50 -10.93
N PHE A 257 -14.99 -16.46 -11.09
CA PHE A 257 -13.99 -16.47 -12.14
C PHE A 257 -14.26 -17.62 -13.11
N LEU A 258 -14.58 -17.30 -14.35
CA LEU A 258 -14.95 -18.28 -15.39
C LEU A 258 -16.06 -19.26 -14.99
N GLY A 259 -17.03 -18.79 -14.20
CA GLY A 259 -18.13 -19.62 -13.70
C GLY A 259 -17.86 -20.36 -12.40
N TYR A 260 -16.62 -20.36 -11.89
CA TYR A 260 -16.25 -20.97 -10.61
C TYR A 260 -16.21 -19.96 -9.48
N PRO A 261 -16.77 -20.26 -8.31
CA PRO A 261 -16.56 -19.43 -7.12
C PRO A 261 -15.09 -19.49 -6.72
N MET A 262 -14.41 -18.33 -6.68
CA MET A 262 -13.01 -18.25 -6.34
C MET A 262 -12.82 -17.35 -5.12
N ILE A 263 -12.04 -17.81 -4.14
CA ILE A 263 -11.67 -17.04 -2.97
C ILE A 263 -10.26 -16.48 -3.14
N SER A 264 -10.17 -15.15 -3.09
CA SER A 264 -8.89 -14.44 -3.08
C SER A 264 -8.51 -14.08 -1.65
N VAL A 265 -7.38 -14.61 -1.18
CA VAL A 265 -6.87 -14.33 0.15
C VAL A 265 -6.00 -13.07 0.08
N SER A 266 -6.47 -12.00 0.72
CA SER A 266 -5.73 -10.73 0.81
C SER A 266 -4.92 -10.69 2.10
N GLN A 267 -3.61 -10.59 2.00
CA GLN A 267 -2.71 -10.50 3.15
C GLN A 267 -2.90 -9.18 3.92
N THR A 268 -3.23 -8.10 3.23
CA THR A 268 -3.40 -6.76 3.81
C THR A 268 -4.30 -5.88 2.95
N PRO A 269 -5.13 -5.00 3.54
CA PRO A 269 -5.89 -3.98 2.80
C PRO A 269 -5.01 -2.94 2.09
N LEU A 270 -3.71 -2.86 2.45
CA LEU A 270 -2.72 -1.98 1.83
C LEU A 270 -2.24 -2.48 0.45
N ILE A 271 -2.85 -3.56 -0.05
CA ILE A 271 -2.72 -3.99 -1.42
C ILE A 271 -3.87 -3.35 -2.22
N GLY A 272 -3.58 -2.49 -3.21
CA GLY A 272 -4.58 -1.81 -4.04
C GLY A 272 -4.72 -0.33 -3.73
N TRP A 273 -5.94 0.15 -3.85
CA TRP A 273 -6.30 1.55 -3.59
C TRP A 273 -5.94 2.00 -2.17
N GLY A 274 -6.04 1.10 -1.18
CA GLY A 274 -5.62 1.39 0.18
C GLY A 274 -4.16 1.81 0.27
N GLY A 275 -3.27 1.15 -0.47
CA GLY A 275 -1.85 1.52 -0.51
C GLY A 275 -1.57 2.85 -1.22
N ILE A 276 -2.31 3.16 -2.30
CA ILE A 276 -2.20 4.43 -3.02
C ILE A 276 -2.70 5.57 -2.12
N PHE A 277 -3.90 5.42 -1.55
CA PHE A 277 -4.48 6.41 -0.65
C PHE A 277 -3.58 6.66 0.58
N LYS A 278 -3.10 5.58 1.19
CA LYS A 278 -2.13 5.65 2.30
C LYS A 278 -0.89 6.45 1.92
N ARG A 279 -0.31 6.20 0.75
CA ARG A 279 0.90 6.89 0.29
C ARG A 279 0.66 8.38 0.06
N LEU A 280 -0.45 8.75 -0.57
CA LEU A 280 -0.82 10.16 -0.79
C LEU A 280 -1.05 10.87 0.55
N PHE A 281 -1.76 10.22 1.47
CA PHE A 281 -1.98 10.75 2.81
C PHE A 281 -0.66 10.93 3.59
N ASP A 282 0.22 9.92 3.56
CA ASP A 282 1.53 10.00 4.22
C ASP A 282 2.37 11.16 3.67
N LEU A 283 2.41 11.35 2.35
CA LEU A 283 3.12 12.47 1.72
C LEU A 283 2.54 13.82 2.15
N PHE A 284 1.23 13.97 2.04
CA PHE A 284 0.53 15.21 2.37
C PHE A 284 0.72 15.58 3.85
N ALA A 285 0.41 14.64 4.76
CA ALA A 285 0.52 14.87 6.19
C ALA A 285 1.98 15.11 6.61
N THR A 286 2.94 14.32 6.08
CA THR A 286 4.37 14.51 6.40
C THR A 286 4.88 15.86 5.90
N SER A 287 4.48 16.30 4.72
CA SER A 287 4.90 17.61 4.19
C SER A 287 4.44 18.75 5.10
N ILE A 288 3.20 18.70 5.56
CA ILE A 288 2.67 19.68 6.53
C ILE A 288 3.47 19.62 7.83
N ILE A 289 3.69 18.42 8.39
CA ILE A 289 4.45 18.25 9.64
C ILE A 289 5.88 18.81 9.50
N VAL A 290 6.56 18.53 8.39
CA VAL A 290 7.93 19.02 8.14
C VAL A 290 7.96 20.55 8.03
N ILE A 291 6.98 21.16 7.34
CA ILE A 291 6.86 22.62 7.23
C ILE A 291 6.65 23.24 8.62
N ILE A 292 5.73 22.72 9.41
CA ILE A 292 5.45 23.22 10.76
C ILE A 292 6.66 23.06 11.69
N LEU A 293 7.35 21.92 11.60
CA LEU A 293 8.52 21.63 12.43
C LEU A 293 9.84 22.18 11.88
N SER A 294 9.84 22.85 10.73
CA SER A 294 11.07 23.38 10.11
C SER A 294 11.88 24.32 11.02
N PRO A 295 11.29 25.21 11.85
CA PRO A 295 12.07 26.00 12.79
C PRO A 295 12.76 25.14 13.87
N VAL A 296 12.06 24.06 14.32
CA VAL A 296 12.63 23.10 15.28
C VAL A 296 13.78 22.34 14.66
N PHE A 297 13.63 21.90 13.40
CA PHE A 297 14.72 21.24 12.66
C PHE A 297 15.96 22.12 12.56
N LEU A 298 15.80 23.39 12.17
CA LEU A 298 16.89 24.35 12.07
C LEU A 298 17.58 24.55 13.41
N LEU A 299 16.80 24.76 14.48
CA LEU A 299 17.33 24.90 15.83
C LEU A 299 18.15 23.65 16.24
N LEU A 300 17.60 22.45 16.03
CA LEU A 300 18.30 21.19 16.37
C LEU A 300 19.59 21.02 15.56
N ILE A 301 19.61 21.39 14.28
CA ILE A 301 20.80 21.35 13.44
C ILE A 301 21.91 22.27 13.99
N VAL A 302 21.55 23.49 14.39
CA VAL A 302 22.50 24.44 14.99
C VAL A 302 23.02 23.91 16.31
N LEU A 303 22.13 23.47 17.22
CA LEU A 303 22.51 22.91 18.51
C LEU A 303 23.36 21.63 18.34
N GLN A 304 23.04 20.80 17.37
CA GLN A 304 23.82 19.61 17.05
C GLN A 304 25.26 19.96 16.65
N LYS A 305 25.45 20.99 15.82
CA LYS A 305 26.79 21.45 15.44
C LYS A 305 27.60 22.02 16.59
N ILE A 306 26.95 22.68 17.55
CA ILE A 306 27.60 23.29 18.71
C ILE A 306 27.97 22.22 19.74
N PHE A 307 26.99 21.36 20.14
CA PHE A 307 27.17 20.44 21.28
C PHE A 307 27.66 19.05 20.90
N ASN A 308 27.58 18.67 19.60
CA ASN A 308 28.01 17.37 19.12
C ASN A 308 28.64 17.49 17.71
N PRO A 309 29.85 18.14 17.57
CA PRO A 309 30.45 18.43 16.28
C PRO A 309 30.67 17.16 15.43
N GLY A 310 30.51 17.29 14.11
CA GLY A 310 30.61 16.22 13.11
C GLY A 310 29.34 16.03 12.31
N PRO A 311 29.09 14.83 11.74
CA PRO A 311 27.88 14.56 10.94
C PRO A 311 26.59 14.78 11.75
N ILE A 312 25.65 15.51 11.18
CA ILE A 312 24.39 15.85 11.84
C ILE A 312 23.46 14.63 11.92
N PHE A 313 23.38 13.90 10.83
CA PHE A 313 22.51 12.73 10.68
C PHE A 313 23.29 11.44 10.76
N PHE A 314 22.63 10.42 11.25
CA PHE A 314 23.08 9.03 11.28
C PHE A 314 22.02 8.17 10.61
N ALA A 315 22.44 7.26 9.74
CA ALA A 315 21.56 6.33 9.05
C ALA A 315 21.77 4.91 9.56
N HIS A 316 20.74 4.34 10.18
CA HIS A 316 20.77 2.97 10.70
C HIS A 316 20.11 2.01 9.69
N LYS A 317 20.82 0.93 9.31
CA LYS A 317 20.27 -0.06 8.37
C LYS A 317 19.08 -0.80 8.97
N ARG A 318 17.96 -0.76 8.28
CA ARG A 318 16.70 -1.40 8.65
C ARG A 318 16.06 -2.04 7.43
N LEU A 319 15.10 -2.93 7.68
CA LEU A 319 14.24 -3.52 6.65
C LEU A 319 12.88 -2.83 6.66
N THR A 320 12.35 -2.57 5.48
CA THR A 320 11.00 -2.11 5.24
C THR A 320 10.25 -3.10 4.35
N ARG A 321 9.18 -2.67 3.73
CA ARG A 321 8.33 -3.50 2.88
C ARG A 321 9.13 -4.37 1.91
N TYR A 322 8.73 -5.63 1.79
CA TYR A 322 9.34 -6.66 0.92
C TYR A 322 10.83 -6.90 1.24
N SER A 323 11.19 -6.82 2.53
CA SER A 323 12.57 -7.01 3.01
C SER A 323 13.58 -6.07 2.37
N GLN A 324 13.15 -4.91 1.87
CA GLN A 324 14.05 -3.95 1.27
C GLN A 324 14.88 -3.24 2.36
N PRO A 325 16.21 -3.23 2.26
CA PRO A 325 17.05 -2.50 3.17
C PRO A 325 17.01 -1.00 2.88
N PHE A 326 16.98 -0.18 3.94
CA PHE A 326 17.06 1.27 3.85
C PHE A 326 17.83 1.86 5.03
N GLY A 327 18.27 3.11 4.89
CA GLY A 327 18.93 3.87 5.95
C GLY A 327 17.91 4.70 6.75
N MET A 328 17.53 4.24 7.94
CA MET A 328 16.65 4.98 8.83
C MET A 328 17.38 6.19 9.41
N LEU A 329 16.97 7.39 9.04
CA LEU A 329 17.60 8.64 9.42
C LEU A 329 17.27 9.02 10.87
N LYS A 330 18.31 9.43 11.61
CA LYS A 330 18.19 9.99 12.96
C LYS A 330 19.18 11.14 13.15
N PHE A 331 18.89 12.05 14.09
CA PHE A 331 19.96 12.90 14.59
C PHE A 331 20.99 12.07 15.34
N ARG A 332 22.26 12.32 15.09
CA ARG A 332 23.33 11.61 15.77
C ARG A 332 23.37 11.97 17.25
N SER A 333 23.22 10.98 18.09
CA SER A 333 23.24 11.12 19.56
C SER A 333 24.55 10.62 20.20
N MET A 334 25.33 9.82 19.46
CA MET A 334 26.59 9.29 19.91
C MET A 334 27.77 10.20 19.49
N ARG A 335 28.89 10.07 20.19
CA ARG A 335 30.15 10.73 19.81
C ARG A 335 30.61 10.20 18.44
N PRO A 336 31.34 11.01 17.64
CA PRO A 336 31.77 10.60 16.29
C PRO A 336 32.67 9.37 16.27
N GLU A 337 33.38 9.14 17.35
CA GLU A 337 34.33 8.03 17.52
C GLU A 337 33.66 6.67 17.64
N PHE A 338 32.33 6.67 18.03
CA PHE A 338 31.56 5.48 18.29
C PHE A 338 30.37 5.34 17.33
N GLY A 339 29.84 4.12 17.22
CA GLY A 339 28.64 3.85 16.43
C GLY A 339 28.89 3.43 14.98
N SER A 340 30.12 3.44 14.50
CA SER A 340 30.51 2.84 13.22
C SER A 340 31.02 1.41 13.37
N LYS A 341 31.44 1.02 14.59
CA LYS A 341 31.96 -0.31 14.96
C LYS A 341 30.89 -1.12 15.72
N ASP A 342 31.20 -2.39 15.97
CA ASP A 342 30.40 -3.19 16.89
C ASP A 342 30.42 -2.55 18.30
N ALA A 343 29.20 -2.42 18.89
CA ALA A 343 29.01 -1.82 20.19
C ALA A 343 29.86 -2.51 21.31
N VAL A 344 30.05 -3.82 21.20
CA VAL A 344 30.87 -4.60 22.13
C VAL A 344 32.33 -4.15 22.02
N GLN A 345 32.81 -3.90 20.80
CA GLN A 345 34.18 -3.42 20.57
C GLN A 345 34.34 -1.98 21.07
N ASP A 346 33.35 -1.11 20.86
CA ASP A 346 33.37 0.26 21.40
C ASP A 346 33.62 0.25 22.93
N PHE A 347 32.90 -0.59 23.69
CA PHE A 347 33.07 -0.70 25.14
C PHE A 347 34.41 -1.29 25.53
N LYS A 348 34.97 -2.25 24.77
CA LYS A 348 36.31 -2.80 25.00
C LYS A 348 37.37 -1.72 24.77
N ASP A 349 37.26 -0.92 23.72
CA ASP A 349 38.15 0.19 23.39
C ASP A 349 38.12 1.28 24.48
N MET A 350 36.97 1.46 25.15
CA MET A 350 36.82 2.33 26.31
C MET A 350 37.34 1.74 27.64
N GLY A 351 37.86 0.52 27.63
CA GLY A 351 38.28 -0.20 28.83
C GLY A 351 37.14 -0.72 29.72
N ARG A 352 35.88 -0.61 29.26
CA ARG A 352 34.63 -0.96 30.00
C ARG A 352 34.17 -2.37 29.62
N ARG A 353 34.96 -3.39 30.04
CA ARG A 353 34.62 -4.81 29.79
C ARG A 353 33.33 -5.25 30.45
N ASP A 354 32.97 -4.63 31.59
CA ASP A 354 31.68 -4.80 32.28
C ASP A 354 30.49 -4.48 31.36
N LEU A 355 30.54 -3.32 30.71
CA LEU A 355 29.49 -2.88 29.78
C LEU A 355 29.51 -3.69 28.47
N ALA A 356 30.67 -4.15 28.01
CA ALA A 356 30.76 -5.02 26.86
C ALA A 356 30.02 -6.34 27.10
N ALA A 357 30.20 -6.99 28.25
CA ALA A 357 29.55 -8.23 28.64
C ALA A 357 27.99 -8.01 28.84
N GLU A 358 27.65 -6.90 29.49
CA GLU A 358 26.20 -6.55 29.64
C GLU A 358 25.51 -6.34 28.29
N TYR A 359 26.17 -5.64 27.37
CA TYR A 359 25.61 -5.36 26.04
C TYR A 359 25.52 -6.63 25.19
N GLU A 360 26.48 -7.53 25.28
CA GLU A 360 26.49 -8.81 24.58
C GLU A 360 25.28 -9.67 25.01
N LYS A 361 24.98 -9.68 26.32
CA LYS A 361 23.82 -10.42 26.90
C LYS A 361 22.48 -9.77 26.58
N ASN A 362 22.35 -8.46 26.78
CA ASN A 362 21.05 -7.76 26.78
C ASN A 362 20.80 -6.90 25.55
N ARG A 363 21.80 -6.71 24.69
CA ARG A 363 21.77 -5.73 23.56
C ARG A 363 21.43 -4.30 24.00
N LYS A 364 21.57 -4.01 25.31
CA LYS A 364 21.31 -2.71 25.94
C LYS A 364 22.18 -2.60 27.18
N ILE A 365 22.55 -1.35 27.55
CA ILE A 365 23.12 -1.02 28.86
C ILE A 365 21.95 -0.63 29.77
N LEU A 366 21.85 -1.31 30.90
CA LEU A 366 20.81 -1.11 31.93
C LEU A 366 21.40 -0.59 33.24
N SER A 367 22.68 -0.90 33.50
CA SER A 367 23.36 -0.57 34.74
C SER A 367 23.71 0.92 34.88
N CYS A 368 23.93 1.62 33.78
CA CYS A 368 24.27 3.04 33.79
C CYS A 368 23.88 3.73 32.47
N PRO A 369 23.89 5.07 32.39
CA PRO A 369 23.75 5.79 31.12
C PRO A 369 24.88 5.36 30.15
N ASP A 370 24.53 5.11 28.88
CA ASP A 370 25.49 4.68 27.84
C ASP A 370 26.58 5.76 27.64
N PRO A 371 27.86 5.52 27.98
CA PRO A 371 28.93 6.52 27.94
C PRO A 371 29.27 6.99 26.51
N ARG A 372 28.85 6.28 25.48
CA ARG A 372 29.06 6.66 24.08
C ARG A 372 28.12 7.81 23.65
N ILE A 373 27.08 8.07 24.42
CA ILE A 373 26.09 9.10 24.11
C ILE A 373 26.51 10.42 24.73
N THR A 374 26.43 11.50 23.93
CA THR A 374 26.72 12.85 24.46
C THR A 374 25.58 13.35 25.36
N THR A 375 25.85 14.35 26.21
CA THR A 375 24.80 14.98 27.04
C THR A 375 23.64 15.48 26.18
N PHE A 376 23.94 16.12 25.07
CA PHE A 376 22.93 16.57 24.10
C PHE A 376 22.23 15.37 23.44
N GLY A 377 22.94 14.30 23.14
CA GLY A 377 22.38 13.05 22.64
C GLY A 377 21.39 12.42 23.61
N HIS A 378 21.66 12.45 24.92
CA HIS A 378 20.71 12.01 25.95
C HIS A 378 19.43 12.86 25.95
N PHE A 379 19.56 14.18 25.80
CA PHE A 379 18.41 15.07 25.65
C PHE A 379 17.58 14.70 24.42
N LEU A 380 18.21 14.53 23.24
CA LEU A 380 17.52 14.14 22.02
C LEU A 380 16.76 12.82 22.18
N ARG A 381 17.40 11.79 22.73
CA ARG A 381 16.77 10.46 22.97
C ARG A 381 15.63 10.53 23.98
N ARG A 382 15.80 11.30 25.05
CA ARG A 382 14.77 11.47 26.09
C ARG A 382 13.51 12.16 25.53
N THR A 383 13.68 13.11 24.61
CA THR A 383 12.60 13.85 23.97
C THR A 383 12.11 13.19 22.69
N SER A 384 12.77 12.13 22.21
CA SER A 384 12.53 11.47 20.91
C SER A 384 12.71 12.43 19.71
N LEU A 385 13.38 13.53 19.88
CA LEU A 385 13.70 14.47 18.81
C LEU A 385 14.74 13.88 17.84
N ASP A 386 15.53 12.89 18.31
CA ASP A 386 16.46 12.16 17.47
C ASP A 386 15.77 11.42 16.31
N GLU A 387 14.47 11.13 16.41
CA GLU A 387 13.72 10.38 15.41
C GLU A 387 13.03 11.28 14.36
N LEU A 388 13.02 12.61 14.54
CA LEU A 388 12.41 13.54 13.60
C LEU A 388 12.91 13.40 12.14
N PRO A 389 14.21 13.12 11.86
CA PRO A 389 14.69 12.94 10.49
C PRO A 389 14.05 11.77 9.75
N GLN A 390 13.40 10.82 10.43
CA GLN A 390 12.65 9.74 9.79
C GLN A 390 11.50 10.28 8.91
N LEU A 391 11.01 11.48 9.14
CA LEU A 391 10.02 12.13 8.27
C LEU A 391 10.54 12.28 6.83
N PHE A 392 11.84 12.47 6.63
CA PHE A 392 12.45 12.48 5.30
C PHE A 392 12.44 11.09 4.65
N ASN A 393 12.56 10.00 5.44
CA ASN A 393 12.38 8.64 4.91
C ASN A 393 10.92 8.41 4.48
N VAL A 394 9.93 9.03 5.15
CA VAL A 394 8.53 8.98 4.70
C VAL A 394 8.37 9.68 3.36
N ILE A 395 8.93 10.88 3.19
CA ILE A 395 8.87 11.61 1.90
C ILE A 395 9.53 10.78 0.79
N LYS A 396 10.69 10.16 1.05
CA LYS A 396 11.35 9.27 0.09
C LYS A 396 10.58 7.99 -0.24
N GLY A 397 9.63 7.58 0.61
CA GLY A 397 8.86 6.34 0.44
C GLY A 397 9.52 5.10 1.06
N GLU A 398 10.54 5.29 1.86
CA GLU A 398 11.21 4.22 2.61
C GLU A 398 10.44 3.84 3.87
N LEU A 399 9.71 4.82 4.45
CA LEU A 399 8.82 4.66 5.59
C LEU A 399 7.42 5.19 5.30
N SER A 400 6.49 4.87 6.19
CA SER A 400 5.15 5.45 6.33
C SER A 400 5.07 6.24 7.64
N LEU A 401 4.12 7.15 7.79
CA LEU A 401 3.84 7.78 9.09
C LEU A 401 3.45 6.75 10.14
N VAL A 402 2.51 5.86 9.78
CA VAL A 402 2.01 4.80 10.66
C VAL A 402 2.26 3.45 10.02
N GLY A 403 2.84 2.52 10.78
CA GLY A 403 3.15 1.17 10.31
C GLY A 403 3.83 0.32 11.38
N PRO A 404 4.15 -0.95 11.08
CA PRO A 404 4.99 -1.77 11.94
C PRO A 404 6.38 -1.15 12.11
N ARG A 405 7.05 -1.47 13.21
CA ARG A 405 8.43 -0.97 13.44
C ARG A 405 9.39 -1.50 12.36
N PRO A 406 10.31 -0.65 11.84
CA PRO A 406 11.40 -1.11 11.00
C PRO A 406 12.28 -2.14 11.72
N ILE A 407 12.44 -3.34 11.13
CA ILE A 407 13.15 -4.47 11.71
C ILE A 407 14.66 -4.36 11.38
N GLU A 408 15.52 -4.71 12.33
CA GLU A 408 16.93 -4.97 12.04
C GLU A 408 17.06 -6.29 11.28
N PRO A 409 17.96 -6.38 10.28
CA PRO A 409 18.18 -7.64 9.56
C PRO A 409 18.46 -8.83 10.49
N ILE A 410 19.18 -8.60 11.59
CA ILE A 410 19.53 -9.62 12.60
C ILE A 410 18.32 -10.05 13.45
N GLU A 411 17.27 -9.22 13.55
CA GLU A 411 16.05 -9.53 14.30
C GLU A 411 15.07 -10.41 13.49
N LEU A 412 15.19 -10.43 12.16
CA LEU A 412 14.22 -11.07 11.27
C LEU A 412 13.99 -12.56 11.58
N PRO A 413 15.00 -13.39 11.88
CA PRO A 413 14.78 -14.80 12.22
C PRO A 413 13.88 -15.02 13.43
N ARG A 414 13.81 -14.06 14.37
CA ARG A 414 12.95 -14.16 15.57
C ARG A 414 11.47 -14.11 15.25
N TYR A 415 11.10 -13.54 14.08
CA TYR A 415 9.70 -13.43 13.64
C TYR A 415 9.20 -14.70 12.94
N LYS A 416 10.08 -15.66 12.63
CA LYS A 416 9.77 -16.93 11.95
C LYS A 416 8.91 -16.65 10.68
N ASP A 417 7.91 -17.47 10.45
CA ASP A 417 7.00 -17.35 9.30
C ASP A 417 6.16 -16.05 9.28
N ARG A 418 6.04 -15.39 10.43
CA ARG A 418 5.29 -14.13 10.57
C ARG A 418 6.02 -12.92 9.99
N GLY A 419 7.34 -13.01 9.79
CA GLY A 419 8.16 -11.93 9.23
C GLY A 419 7.73 -11.51 7.82
N ALA A 420 7.33 -12.45 6.97
CA ALA A 420 6.86 -12.17 5.61
C ALA A 420 5.58 -11.33 5.61
N LEU A 421 4.61 -11.66 6.47
CA LEU A 421 3.37 -10.91 6.58
C LEU A 421 3.61 -9.50 7.15
N LEU A 422 4.48 -9.38 8.16
CA LEU A 422 4.85 -8.09 8.73
C LEU A 422 5.50 -7.17 7.70
N LEU A 423 6.40 -7.70 6.87
CA LEU A 423 7.08 -6.98 5.79
C LEU A 423 6.25 -6.89 4.51
N SER A 424 4.98 -7.31 4.51
CA SER A 424 4.05 -7.07 3.39
C SER A 424 3.61 -5.61 3.30
N VAL A 425 3.74 -4.85 4.39
CA VAL A 425 3.39 -3.43 4.51
C VAL A 425 4.61 -2.56 4.77
N GLN A 426 4.47 -1.25 4.54
CA GLN A 426 5.51 -0.28 4.82
C GLN A 426 5.71 -0.14 6.33
N SER A 427 6.96 -0.12 6.78
CA SER A 427 7.28 0.19 8.17
C SER A 427 6.96 1.66 8.50
N GLY A 428 6.59 1.94 9.75
CA GLY A 428 6.14 3.26 10.18
C GLY A 428 7.10 3.97 11.12
N VAL A 429 7.00 5.31 11.17
CA VAL A 429 7.63 6.15 12.21
C VAL A 429 6.95 5.90 13.55
N THR A 430 5.61 5.80 13.55
CA THR A 430 4.81 5.37 14.70
C THR A 430 3.99 4.13 14.34
N GLY A 431 3.44 3.44 15.33
CA GLY A 431 2.69 2.21 15.10
C GLY A 431 1.78 1.83 16.25
N LEU A 432 0.92 0.84 16.02
CA LEU A 432 -0.11 0.42 16.96
C LEU A 432 0.52 -0.03 18.30
N TRP A 433 1.58 -0.84 18.28
CA TRP A 433 2.24 -1.29 19.50
C TRP A 433 2.84 -0.13 20.31
N GLN A 434 3.35 0.92 19.61
CA GLN A 434 3.97 2.08 20.25
C GLN A 434 2.96 2.92 21.05
N VAL A 435 1.68 2.91 20.66
CA VAL A 435 0.61 3.64 21.36
C VAL A 435 -0.23 2.78 22.28
N SER A 436 -0.03 1.42 22.27
CA SER A 436 -0.83 0.47 23.05
C SER A 436 -0.16 -0.03 24.34
N GLY A 437 1.14 0.17 24.53
CA GLY A 437 1.83 -0.29 25.76
C GLY A 437 3.35 -0.19 25.69
N ARG A 438 3.94 -0.05 24.49
CA ARG A 438 5.40 0.11 24.27
C ARG A 438 6.26 -0.93 25.00
N ASN A 439 7.00 -0.46 26.04
CA ASN A 439 8.01 -1.25 26.75
C ASN A 439 7.39 -2.29 27.70
N ASP A 440 6.11 -2.15 28.04
CA ASP A 440 5.39 -3.06 28.95
C ASP A 440 4.88 -4.32 28.22
N LEU A 441 5.01 -4.33 26.87
CA LEU A 441 4.58 -5.44 26.04
C LEU A 441 5.70 -6.46 25.85
N SER A 442 5.35 -7.76 25.95
CA SER A 442 6.27 -8.83 25.52
C SER A 442 6.56 -8.76 24.03
N PHE A 443 7.61 -9.45 23.59
CA PHE A 443 7.95 -9.50 22.15
C PHE A 443 6.79 -10.08 21.33
N GLU A 444 6.14 -11.13 21.84
CA GLU A 444 5.01 -11.79 21.19
C GLU A 444 3.80 -10.86 21.07
N GLN A 445 3.42 -10.19 22.16
CA GLN A 445 2.32 -9.21 22.16
C GLN A 445 2.56 -8.07 21.18
N ARG A 446 3.80 -7.61 21.09
CA ARG A 446 4.18 -6.60 20.11
C ARG A 446 4.01 -7.10 18.67
N VAL A 447 4.49 -8.32 18.38
CA VAL A 447 4.35 -8.94 17.05
C VAL A 447 2.88 -9.09 16.68
N GLU A 448 2.03 -9.53 17.61
CA GLU A 448 0.58 -9.64 17.36
C GLU A 448 -0.07 -8.29 17.01
N LEU A 449 0.28 -7.20 17.70
CA LEU A 449 -0.23 -5.87 17.39
C LEU A 449 0.25 -5.34 16.03
N GLU A 450 1.49 -5.64 15.67
CA GLU A 450 2.05 -5.27 14.37
C GLU A 450 1.39 -6.05 13.23
N LEU A 451 1.13 -7.35 13.41
CA LEU A 451 0.39 -8.20 12.47
C LEU A 451 -1.07 -7.77 12.35
N TYR A 452 -1.71 -7.49 13.50
CA TYR A 452 -3.08 -6.96 13.51
C TYR A 452 -3.18 -5.69 12.66
N TYR A 453 -2.23 -4.75 12.82
CA TYR A 453 -2.19 -3.54 12.00
C TYR A 453 -2.06 -3.88 10.50
N ALA A 454 -1.12 -4.75 10.14
CA ALA A 454 -0.90 -5.12 8.74
C ALA A 454 -2.14 -5.76 8.08
N GLN A 455 -2.88 -6.59 8.83
CA GLN A 455 -4.06 -7.29 8.34
C GLN A 455 -5.35 -6.44 8.37
N ASN A 456 -5.46 -5.53 9.34
CA ASN A 456 -6.69 -4.77 9.61
C ASN A 456 -6.53 -3.26 9.38
N TRP A 457 -5.58 -2.86 8.55
CA TRP A 457 -5.39 -1.45 8.25
C TRP A 457 -6.69 -0.78 7.79
N SER A 458 -6.92 0.41 8.31
CA SER A 458 -7.92 1.36 7.84
C SER A 458 -7.42 2.79 8.08
N PHE A 459 -7.94 3.74 7.31
CA PHE A 459 -7.60 5.16 7.50
C PHE A 459 -7.89 5.65 8.92
N TRP A 460 -9.01 5.21 9.50
CA TRP A 460 -9.39 5.55 10.86
C TRP A 460 -8.43 4.98 11.91
N LEU A 461 -7.86 3.81 11.66
CA LEU A 461 -6.83 3.23 12.53
C LEU A 461 -5.57 4.08 12.53
N ASP A 462 -5.13 4.54 11.35
CA ASP A 462 -3.99 5.46 11.25
C ASP A 462 -4.24 6.76 12.00
N LEU A 463 -5.39 7.39 11.77
CA LEU A 463 -5.76 8.64 12.45
C LEU A 463 -5.77 8.46 13.98
N LYS A 464 -6.32 7.35 14.47
CA LYS A 464 -6.34 7.01 15.90
C LYS A 464 -4.93 6.84 16.48
N ILE A 465 -4.03 6.17 15.74
CA ILE A 465 -2.64 6.00 16.15
C ILE A 465 -1.91 7.35 16.15
N MET A 466 -2.07 8.16 15.11
CA MET A 466 -1.45 9.48 15.03
C MET A 466 -1.88 10.38 16.18
N LEU A 467 -3.17 10.42 16.52
CA LEU A 467 -3.69 11.23 17.63
C LEU A 467 -3.19 10.74 19.00
N LYS A 468 -2.94 9.45 19.18
CA LYS A 468 -2.39 8.87 20.40
C LYS A 468 -0.88 9.04 20.53
N THR A 469 -0.16 9.22 19.42
CA THR A 469 1.31 9.27 19.40
C THR A 469 1.90 10.37 20.29
N PRO A 470 1.43 11.65 20.30
CA PRO A 470 1.97 12.66 21.18
C PRO A 470 1.83 12.30 22.67
N GLY A 471 0.66 11.78 23.08
CA GLY A 471 0.44 11.30 24.45
C GLY A 471 1.37 10.15 24.84
N ALA A 472 1.60 9.22 23.92
CA ALA A 472 2.51 8.11 24.13
C ALA A 472 3.99 8.56 24.21
N LEU A 473 4.39 9.62 23.49
CA LEU A 473 5.73 10.24 23.61
C LEU A 473 5.92 10.93 24.97
N LEU A 474 4.90 11.61 25.46
CA LEU A 474 4.95 12.31 26.76
C LEU A 474 5.02 11.32 27.96
N LYS A 475 4.32 10.20 27.91
CA LYS A 475 4.38 9.14 28.94
C LYS A 475 5.77 8.51 29.08
N ARG A 476 6.65 8.61 28.09
CA ARG A 476 8.04 8.15 28.14
C ARG A 476 8.87 8.84 29.24
N ARG A 477 8.42 9.99 29.77
CA ARG A 477 9.10 10.74 30.83
C ARG A 477 9.03 10.09 32.22
N GLY A 478 8.23 9.03 32.41
CA GLY A 478 7.93 8.46 33.71
C GLY A 478 8.45 7.04 34.00
N VAL A 479 9.31 6.45 33.16
CA VAL A 479 9.89 5.15 33.48
C VAL A 479 11.01 5.34 34.50
N PRO A 480 10.86 4.88 35.76
CA PRO A 480 11.93 4.86 36.74
C PRO A 480 13.03 3.93 36.25
N GLN A 481 14.28 4.35 36.41
CA GLN A 481 15.43 3.45 36.42
C GLN A 481 15.08 2.28 37.34
N ALA A 482 15.25 1.05 36.85
CA ALA A 482 14.98 -0.15 37.61
C ALA A 482 15.55 -0.01 39.03
N LYS A 483 14.70 -0.16 40.05
CA LYS A 483 15.14 -0.41 41.41
C LYS A 483 15.97 -1.69 41.34
N VAL A 484 17.25 -1.57 41.63
CA VAL A 484 18.10 -2.69 41.99
C VAL A 484 17.37 -3.39 43.13
N GLN A 485 16.84 -4.58 42.90
CA GLN A 485 16.47 -5.48 43.98
C GLN A 485 17.79 -5.94 44.58
N ASP A 486 18.17 -5.29 45.68
CA ASP A 486 19.16 -5.82 46.57
C ASP A 486 18.68 -7.19 47.03
N GLY A 487 19.37 -8.22 46.55
CA GLY A 487 19.18 -9.59 47.03
C GLY A 487 19.55 -9.68 48.50
N LYS A 488 18.60 -10.16 49.29
CA LYS A 488 18.90 -10.94 50.46
C LYS A 488 18.62 -12.40 50.15
#